data_72153dcdc41975bde3664a4cfa212a1b
#
_entry.id   72153dcdc41975bde3664a4cfa212a1b
#
_cell.length_a   1.000
_cell.length_b   1.000
_cell.length_c   1.000
_cell.angle_alpha   90.00
_cell.angle_beta   90.00
_cell.angle_gamma   90.00
#
_symmetry.space_group_name_H-M   'P 1'
#
loop_
_entity.id
_entity.type
_entity.pdbx_description
1 polymer ?
#
loop_
_entity_poly.entity_id
_entity_poly.type
_entity_poly.pdbx_seq_one_letter_code
_entity_poly.pdbx_strand_id
1 'polypeptide(L)'
;MTKERNKNPIQPVSGTKVPRYAGPSTFARLPELRDVESCDVAIVGVPFDAGTSYRPGARFGPQSIRQASRHLRTNYHPSYDVEPFKIQQVADAGDISCNPFSIDEAIKQIEEGATDLLNKVGGIISLGGDHTLSLIHI
;
A
#
# COMPACT_ATOMS: atom_id res chain seq x y z
N MET A 1 -8.93 -1.97 -23.04
CA MET A 1 -7.50 -2.13 -23.42
C MET A 1 -6.82 -2.94 -22.31
N THR A 2 -6.40 -4.14 -22.59
CA THR A 2 -5.51 -4.90 -21.70
C THR A 2 -4.16 -4.19 -21.70
N LYS A 3 -3.81 -3.49 -20.60
CA LYS A 3 -2.44 -2.99 -20.40
C LYS A 3 -1.50 -4.19 -20.51
N GLU A 4 -0.50 -4.12 -21.38
CA GLU A 4 0.55 -5.15 -21.45
C GLU A 4 1.14 -5.30 -20.05
N ARG A 5 1.08 -6.53 -19.51
CA ARG A 5 1.67 -6.84 -18.21
C ARG A 5 3.17 -6.62 -18.28
N ASN A 6 3.70 -5.98 -17.26
CA ASN A 6 5.14 -5.76 -17.15
C ASN A 6 5.87 -7.10 -17.19
N LYS A 7 6.69 -7.35 -18.21
CA LYS A 7 7.34 -8.65 -18.43
C LYS A 7 8.37 -9.00 -17.36
N ASN A 8 8.88 -8.00 -16.64
CA ASN A 8 9.85 -8.17 -15.56
C ASN A 8 9.54 -7.21 -14.39
N PRO A 9 8.62 -7.57 -13.49
CA PRO A 9 8.32 -6.73 -12.34
C PRO A 9 9.55 -6.51 -11.45
N ILE A 10 9.72 -5.27 -10.97
CA ILE A 10 10.76 -4.94 -9.98
C ILE A 10 10.40 -5.64 -8.67
N GLN A 11 11.31 -6.47 -8.20
CA GLN A 11 11.11 -7.31 -7.02
C GLN A 11 11.38 -6.55 -5.73
N PRO A 12 10.80 -7.00 -4.59
CA PRO A 12 11.18 -6.52 -3.28
C PRO A 12 12.69 -6.66 -3.03
N VAL A 13 13.25 -5.76 -2.25
CA VAL A 13 14.68 -5.83 -1.88
C VAL A 13 14.93 -7.08 -1.05
N SER A 14 15.81 -7.96 -1.54
CA SER A 14 16.12 -9.23 -0.88
C SER A 14 16.85 -9.02 0.45
N GLY A 15 16.40 -9.73 1.49
CA GLY A 15 17.07 -9.76 2.79
C GLY A 15 18.45 -10.42 2.79
N THR A 16 18.81 -11.13 1.71
CA THR A 16 20.17 -11.69 1.52
C THR A 16 21.16 -10.66 0.96
N LYS A 17 20.66 -9.61 0.29
CA LYS A 17 21.49 -8.52 -0.26
C LYS A 17 21.56 -7.35 0.72
N VAL A 18 20.45 -6.99 1.33
CA VAL A 18 20.35 -5.89 2.29
C VAL A 18 19.65 -6.41 3.54
N PRO A 19 20.25 -6.32 4.73
CA PRO A 19 19.63 -6.78 5.98
C PRO A 19 18.25 -6.18 6.18
N ARG A 20 17.33 -6.93 6.83
CA ARG A 20 15.92 -6.51 6.98
C ARG A 20 15.72 -5.26 7.83
N TYR A 21 16.65 -4.93 8.70
CA TYR A 21 16.63 -3.69 9.48
C TYR A 21 17.08 -2.45 8.69
N ALA A 22 17.60 -2.65 7.47
CA ALA A 22 18.08 -1.59 6.56
C ALA A 22 17.28 -1.59 5.25
N GLY A 23 17.56 -0.63 4.39
CA GLY A 23 16.90 -0.50 3.08
C GLY A 23 15.55 0.21 3.16
N PRO A 24 14.69 0.08 2.13
CA PRO A 24 13.46 0.84 2.04
C PRO A 24 12.47 0.46 3.15
N SER A 25 11.71 1.46 3.62
CA SER A 25 10.66 1.31 4.64
C SER A 25 9.28 1.09 4.01
N THR A 26 9.21 0.77 2.75
CA THR A 26 7.99 0.44 2.00
C THR A 26 7.42 -0.91 2.42
N PHE A 27 6.15 -1.16 2.10
CA PHE A 27 5.53 -2.46 2.34
C PHE A 27 6.33 -3.58 1.66
N ALA A 28 6.66 -4.62 2.41
CA ALA A 28 7.46 -5.76 1.95
C ALA A 28 8.79 -5.37 1.26
N ARG A 29 9.28 -4.14 1.47
CA ARG A 29 10.47 -3.58 0.81
C ARG A 29 10.31 -3.52 -0.72
N LEU A 30 9.09 -3.31 -1.19
CA LEU A 30 8.73 -3.09 -2.59
C LEU A 30 9.28 -1.76 -3.10
N PRO A 31 9.40 -1.58 -4.43
CA PRO A 31 9.72 -0.26 -5.00
C PRO A 31 8.64 0.76 -4.65
N GLU A 32 9.00 2.03 -4.64
CA GLU A 32 8.01 3.11 -4.58
C GLU A 32 7.30 3.26 -5.93
N LEU A 33 6.06 3.74 -5.92
CA LEU A 33 5.27 3.91 -7.14
C LEU A 33 5.97 4.79 -8.19
N ARG A 34 6.75 5.78 -7.74
CA ARG A 34 7.52 6.67 -8.64
C ARG A 34 8.69 5.98 -9.35
N ASP A 35 9.13 4.84 -8.86
CA ASP A 35 10.29 4.12 -9.38
C ASP A 35 9.91 3.01 -10.39
N VAL A 36 8.62 2.89 -10.71
CA VAL A 36 8.09 1.92 -11.66
C VAL A 36 7.42 2.61 -12.85
N GLU A 37 7.60 2.07 -14.05
CA GLU A 37 6.99 2.62 -15.27
C GLU A 37 5.48 2.35 -15.34
N SER A 38 5.05 1.20 -14.85
CA SER A 38 3.65 0.80 -14.76
C SER A 38 3.44 -0.01 -13.48
N CYS A 39 2.23 0.06 -12.91
CA CYS A 39 1.91 -0.62 -11.68
C CYS A 39 0.55 -1.33 -11.81
N ASP A 40 0.53 -2.63 -11.52
CA ASP A 40 -0.70 -3.41 -11.52
C ASP A 40 -1.47 -3.20 -10.21
N VAL A 41 -0.76 -3.20 -9.07
CA VAL A 41 -1.35 -3.00 -7.75
C VAL A 41 -0.49 -2.06 -6.92
N ALA A 42 -1.07 -0.98 -6.42
CA ALA A 42 -0.42 -0.08 -5.49
C ALA A 42 -0.86 -0.34 -4.04
N ILE A 43 0.11 -0.39 -3.14
CA ILE A 43 -0.14 -0.40 -1.69
C ILE A 43 -0.18 1.06 -1.25
N VAL A 44 -1.26 1.49 -0.61
CA VAL A 44 -1.43 2.87 -0.15
C VAL A 44 -1.85 2.91 1.32
N GLY A 45 -1.19 3.73 2.12
CA GLY A 45 -1.59 3.96 3.50
C GLY A 45 -2.64 5.06 3.62
N VAL A 46 -3.55 4.91 4.58
CA VAL A 46 -4.51 5.96 4.96
C VAL A 46 -4.48 6.11 6.47
N PRO A 47 -3.54 6.91 7.00
CA PRO A 47 -3.29 7.05 8.42
C PRO A 47 -4.34 8.00 9.08
N PHE A 48 -5.58 7.56 9.16
CA PHE A 48 -6.71 8.31 9.72
C PHE A 48 -7.43 7.50 10.80
N ASP A 49 -7.82 8.14 11.91
CA ASP A 49 -8.50 7.50 13.04
C ASP A 49 -9.44 8.43 13.83
N ALA A 50 -9.82 9.57 13.25
CA ALA A 50 -10.73 10.49 13.94
C ALA A 50 -12.18 9.96 14.03
N GLY A 51 -12.52 8.87 13.33
CA GLY A 51 -13.80 8.17 13.42
C GLY A 51 -13.85 7.09 14.51
N THR A 52 -12.81 6.92 15.31
CA THR A 52 -12.79 5.87 16.35
C THR A 52 -13.67 6.23 17.54
N SER A 53 -14.48 5.28 17.99
CA SER A 53 -15.41 5.46 19.12
C SER A 53 -14.79 5.13 20.48
N TYR A 54 -13.64 4.47 20.54
CA TYR A 54 -13.03 4.06 21.79
C TYR A 54 -11.73 4.82 22.10
N ARG A 55 -10.69 4.65 21.27
CA ARG A 55 -9.42 5.37 21.44
C ARG A 55 -8.70 5.54 20.10
N PRO A 56 -7.94 6.64 19.94
CA PRO A 56 -7.09 6.83 18.76
C PRO A 56 -5.89 5.87 18.76
N GLY A 57 -5.21 5.77 17.63
CA GLY A 57 -3.99 4.96 17.44
C GLY A 57 -3.97 4.23 16.11
N ALA A 58 -5.14 4.00 15.48
CA ALA A 58 -5.22 3.35 14.18
C ALA A 58 -4.51 4.14 13.06
N ARG A 59 -4.30 5.46 13.23
CA ARG A 59 -3.49 6.29 12.30
C ARG A 59 -2.06 5.80 12.11
N PHE A 60 -1.53 5.05 13.08
CA PHE A 60 -0.19 4.45 12.99
C PHE A 60 -0.19 3.06 12.32
N GLY A 61 -1.36 2.57 11.91
CA GLY A 61 -1.54 1.27 11.28
C GLY A 61 -0.70 1.09 10.02
N PRO A 62 -0.75 1.98 9.03
CA PRO A 62 0.04 1.85 7.81
C PRO A 62 1.54 1.72 8.06
N GLN A 63 2.10 2.55 8.94
CA GLN A 63 3.50 2.50 9.32
C GLN A 63 3.85 1.18 10.01
N SER A 64 3.02 0.72 10.96
CA SER A 64 3.24 -0.51 11.70
C SER A 64 3.18 -1.73 10.78
N ILE A 65 2.24 -1.76 9.84
CA ILE A 65 2.10 -2.83 8.84
C ILE A 65 3.32 -2.86 7.92
N ARG A 66 3.80 -1.71 7.43
CA ARG A 66 5.03 -1.63 6.62
C ARG A 66 6.24 -2.13 7.40
N GLN A 67 6.38 -1.73 8.66
CA GLN A 67 7.47 -2.19 9.51
C GLN A 67 7.42 -3.72 9.71
N ALA A 68 6.26 -4.27 10.03
CA ALA A 68 6.08 -5.70 10.20
C ALA A 68 6.33 -6.49 8.90
N SER A 69 5.93 -5.95 7.76
CA SER A 69 6.10 -6.58 6.44
C SER A 69 7.57 -6.79 6.04
N ARG A 70 8.51 -6.07 6.66
CA ARG A 70 9.97 -6.26 6.45
C ARG A 70 10.46 -7.64 6.87
N HIS A 71 9.72 -8.34 7.73
CA HIS A 71 10.04 -9.69 8.20
C HIS A 71 9.63 -10.79 7.24
N LEU A 72 8.94 -10.49 6.16
CA LEU A 72 8.61 -11.48 5.12
C LEU A 72 9.89 -12.11 4.58
N ARG A 73 9.95 -13.45 4.62
CA ARG A 73 11.11 -14.23 4.18
C ARG A 73 10.94 -14.77 2.77
N THR A 74 9.72 -15.10 2.41
CA THR A 74 9.36 -15.59 1.08
C THR A 74 8.16 -14.83 0.55
N ASN A 75 8.14 -14.63 -0.76
CA ASN A 75 7.02 -14.03 -1.49
C ASN A 75 6.14 -15.10 -2.15
N TYR A 76 6.43 -16.38 -1.88
CA TYR A 76 5.70 -17.53 -2.39
C TYR A 76 4.54 -17.88 -1.49
N HIS A 77 3.36 -18.07 -2.08
CA HIS A 77 2.14 -18.51 -1.41
C HIS A 77 1.89 -20.00 -1.68
N PRO A 78 2.13 -20.89 -0.71
CA PRO A 78 2.14 -22.34 -0.96
C PRO A 78 0.77 -22.89 -1.35
N SER A 79 -0.32 -22.39 -0.82
CA SER A 79 -1.66 -22.92 -1.11
C SER A 79 -2.15 -22.60 -2.53
N TYR A 80 -1.62 -21.56 -3.15
CA TYR A 80 -1.96 -21.16 -4.51
C TYR A 80 -0.82 -21.38 -5.50
N ASP A 81 0.33 -21.89 -5.04
CA ASP A 81 1.53 -22.12 -5.86
C ASP A 81 1.91 -20.87 -6.68
N VAL A 82 1.98 -19.71 -6.04
CA VAL A 82 2.18 -18.44 -6.72
C VAL A 82 3.14 -17.52 -5.98
N GLU A 83 3.91 -16.75 -6.76
CA GLU A 83 4.71 -15.62 -6.28
C GLU A 83 4.11 -14.31 -6.83
N PRO A 84 3.22 -13.64 -6.10
CA PRO A 84 2.48 -12.47 -6.61
C PRO A 84 3.38 -11.38 -7.20
N PHE A 85 4.50 -11.09 -6.57
CA PHE A 85 5.43 -10.04 -7.02
C PHE A 85 6.21 -10.40 -8.28
N LYS A 86 6.18 -11.66 -8.72
CA LYS A 86 6.79 -12.08 -10.00
C LYS A 86 5.83 -11.97 -11.18
N ILE A 87 4.52 -12.06 -10.91
CA ILE A 87 3.51 -12.07 -11.96
C ILE A 87 2.84 -10.72 -12.20
N GLN A 88 2.99 -9.79 -11.28
CA GLN A 88 2.44 -8.43 -11.37
C GLN A 88 3.39 -7.43 -10.72
N GLN A 89 3.40 -6.20 -11.24
CA GLN A 89 4.14 -5.13 -10.61
C GLN A 89 3.34 -4.58 -9.45
N VAL A 90 3.86 -4.78 -8.25
CA VAL A 90 3.34 -4.17 -7.02
C VAL A 90 4.31 -3.07 -6.57
N ALA A 91 3.79 -1.94 -6.14
CA ALA A 91 4.58 -0.83 -5.63
C ALA A 91 3.91 -0.17 -4.42
N ASP A 92 4.70 0.48 -3.58
CA ASP A 92 4.20 1.26 -2.45
C ASP A 92 3.97 2.71 -2.89
N ALA A 93 2.74 3.19 -2.77
CA ALA A 93 2.34 4.53 -3.15
C ALA A 93 2.49 5.57 -2.02
N GLY A 94 3.01 5.14 -0.86
CA GLY A 94 3.06 6.01 0.33
C GLY A 94 1.69 6.17 0.97
N ASP A 95 1.43 7.33 1.57
CA ASP A 95 0.21 7.60 2.32
C ASP A 95 -0.61 8.71 1.65
N ILE A 96 -1.93 8.57 1.71
CA ILE A 96 -2.87 9.66 1.43
C ILE A 96 -2.95 10.53 2.69
N SER A 97 -2.49 11.77 2.57
CA SER A 97 -2.61 12.77 3.65
C SER A 97 -4.04 13.29 3.73
N CYS A 98 -4.60 13.28 4.92
CA CYS A 98 -5.93 13.82 5.17
C CYS A 98 -5.97 14.67 6.45
N ASN A 99 -6.92 15.60 6.49
CA ASN A 99 -7.08 16.52 7.62
C ASN A 99 -7.51 15.75 8.89
N PRO A 100 -6.71 15.75 9.96
CA PRO A 100 -7.03 15.00 11.16
C PRO A 100 -8.13 15.67 12.03
N PHE A 101 -8.54 16.90 11.69
CA PHE A 101 -9.48 17.70 12.46
C PHE A 101 -10.88 17.81 11.84
N SER A 102 -11.07 17.29 10.62
CA SER A 102 -12.34 17.32 9.92
C SER A 102 -12.58 15.99 9.22
N ILE A 103 -13.59 15.25 9.67
CA ILE A 103 -13.96 13.94 9.10
C ILE A 103 -14.46 14.12 7.66
N ASP A 104 -15.32 15.10 7.41
CA ASP A 104 -15.89 15.35 6.09
C ASP A 104 -14.81 15.71 5.06
N GLU A 105 -13.86 16.54 5.45
CA GLU A 105 -12.73 16.89 4.59
C GLU A 105 -11.78 15.70 4.40
N ALA A 106 -11.54 14.92 5.44
CA ALA A 106 -10.72 13.73 5.35
C ALA A 106 -11.32 12.69 4.38
N ILE A 107 -12.62 12.42 4.46
CA ILE A 107 -13.30 11.50 3.53
C ILE A 107 -13.12 11.96 2.09
N LYS A 108 -13.31 13.24 1.81
CA LYS A 108 -13.12 13.82 0.48
C LYS A 108 -11.68 13.66 -0.01
N GLN A 109 -10.69 13.95 0.83
CA GLN A 109 -9.27 13.81 0.49
C GLN A 109 -8.87 12.35 0.25
N ILE A 110 -9.43 11.42 1.02
CA ILE A 110 -9.21 9.98 0.84
C ILE A 110 -9.80 9.53 -0.51
N GLU A 111 -11.03 9.94 -0.81
CA GLU A 111 -11.70 9.61 -2.07
C GLU A 111 -10.93 10.17 -3.28
N GLU A 112 -10.52 11.43 -3.23
CA GLU A 112 -9.73 12.08 -4.28
C GLU A 112 -8.37 11.36 -4.46
N GLY A 113 -7.65 11.09 -3.37
CA GLY A 113 -6.37 10.41 -3.41
C GLY A 113 -6.47 8.97 -3.94
N ALA A 114 -7.50 8.22 -3.54
CA ALA A 114 -7.75 6.89 -4.05
C ALA A 114 -8.12 6.90 -5.55
N THR A 115 -8.94 7.84 -5.97
CA THR A 115 -9.35 8.03 -7.37
C THR A 115 -8.14 8.38 -8.24
N ASP A 116 -7.28 9.29 -7.79
CA ASP A 116 -6.06 9.67 -8.50
C ASP A 116 -5.09 8.49 -8.67
N LEU A 117 -4.99 7.62 -7.67
CA LEU A 117 -4.21 6.41 -7.78
C LEU A 117 -4.84 5.41 -8.76
N LEU A 118 -6.13 5.15 -8.67
CA LEU A 118 -6.84 4.22 -9.55
C LEU A 118 -6.79 4.64 -11.03
N ASN A 119 -6.64 5.93 -11.31
CA ASN A 119 -6.43 6.41 -12.67
C ASN A 119 -5.02 6.07 -13.23
N LYS A 120 -4.07 5.74 -12.36
CA LYS A 120 -2.66 5.47 -12.72
C LYS A 120 -2.29 4.00 -12.66
N VAL A 121 -2.97 3.23 -11.80
CA VAL A 121 -2.65 1.83 -11.51
C VAL A 121 -3.82 0.90 -11.83
N GLY A 122 -3.59 -0.41 -11.83
CA GLY A 122 -4.64 -1.39 -12.09
C GLY A 122 -5.58 -1.61 -10.91
N GLY A 123 -5.09 -1.42 -9.69
CA GLY A 123 -5.85 -1.53 -8.46
C GLY A 123 -5.07 -1.05 -7.25
N ILE A 124 -5.74 -0.85 -6.12
CA ILE A 124 -5.12 -0.44 -4.86
C ILE A 124 -5.44 -1.41 -3.73
N ILE A 125 -4.52 -1.54 -2.79
CA ILE A 125 -4.73 -2.18 -1.48
C ILE A 125 -4.46 -1.12 -0.43
N SER A 126 -5.49 -0.75 0.33
CA SER A 126 -5.40 0.27 1.36
C SER A 126 -4.97 -0.33 2.70
N LEU A 127 -3.96 0.28 3.31
CA LEU A 127 -3.54 0.00 4.68
C LEU A 127 -4.19 1.05 5.59
N GLY A 128 -5.17 0.67 6.37
CA GLY A 128 -5.86 1.59 7.26
C GLY A 128 -5.21 1.70 8.63
N GLY A 129 -5.69 2.53 9.31
CA GLY A 129 -6.61 3.51 9.75
C GLY A 129 -7.89 2.88 10.32
N ASP A 130 -8.85 3.69 10.55
CA ASP A 130 -10.14 3.28 11.06
C ASP A 130 -11.15 2.90 9.95
N HIS A 131 -12.38 2.57 10.33
CA HIS A 131 -13.45 2.20 9.39
C HIS A 131 -13.95 3.31 8.47
N THR A 132 -13.54 4.56 8.69
CA THR A 132 -13.86 5.68 7.78
C THR A 132 -13.45 5.37 6.34
N LEU A 133 -12.39 4.56 6.15
CA LEU A 133 -11.95 4.09 4.84
C LEU A 133 -13.00 3.32 4.06
N SER A 134 -13.92 2.64 4.73
CA SER A 134 -14.96 1.85 4.08
C SER A 134 -16.04 2.72 3.42
N LEU A 135 -16.18 3.97 3.86
CA LEU A 135 -17.19 4.90 3.33
C LEU A 135 -16.91 5.36 1.90
N ILE A 136 -15.66 5.30 1.45
CA ILE A 136 -15.28 5.68 0.07
C ILE A 136 -15.70 4.68 -1.00
N HIS A 137 -16.22 3.51 -0.59
CA HIS A 137 -16.64 2.44 -1.51
C HIS A 137 -18.15 2.15 -1.46
N ILE A 138 -18.93 2.98 -0.75
CA ILE A 138 -20.38 2.83 -0.64
C ILE A 138 -21.09 3.81 -1.54
#